data_dbeb9a6340548b15a92e148bcaf44e3a
#
_entry.id   dbeb9a6340548b15a92e148bcaf44e3a
#
_cell.length_a   1.000
_cell.length_b   1.000
_cell.length_c   1.000
_cell.angle_alpha   90.00
_cell.angle_beta   90.00
_cell.angle_gamma   90.00
#
_symmetry.space_group_name_H-M   'P 1'
#
loop_
_entity.id
_entity.type
_entity.pdbx_description
1 polymer ?
#
loop_
_entity_poly.entity_id
_entity_poly.type
_entity_poly.pdbx_seq_one_letter_code
_entity_poly.pdbx_strand_id
1 'polypeptide(L)'
;MNRHEKIDTLEKAYKTGSVIDKKVLDGKIAGAIFDKIDPLLKWSFIQGLLENNGSIDSSDLRVVIASKMEDLLESIASFADVPFLLEKNELVYDDINAVDFLGKIYENNQIVRKSFHEKYSMILTGKKNIESCLIYKVCSDAITPSKSRVSDVGYDLSIIRKVKDLNNKVALYDTGIKVRVPHGYYTEIVPRSSLSKSGYILANSVGIIDRSYNGNLYVALANIDESADEIKFPFRCCQLIFKKQYHLNITEINQDLEATARGEGGFGSTG
;
A
#
# COMPACT_ATOMS: atom_id res chain seq x y z
N MET A 1 6.04 2.97 -23.76
CA MET A 1 7.07 2.71 -22.75
C MET A 1 6.65 1.47 -21.96
N ASN A 2 7.45 0.41 -22.00
CA ASN A 2 7.17 -0.82 -21.26
C ASN A 2 7.46 -0.63 -19.75
N ARG A 3 7.10 -1.63 -18.91
CA ARG A 3 7.24 -1.53 -17.45
C ARG A 3 8.70 -1.36 -17.00
N HIS A 4 9.66 -1.99 -17.68
CA HIS A 4 11.08 -1.87 -17.36
C HIS A 4 11.61 -0.48 -17.70
N GLU A 5 11.32 0.04 -18.89
CA GLU A 5 11.71 1.40 -19.29
C GLU A 5 11.16 2.46 -18.33
N LYS A 6 9.94 2.27 -17.81
CA LYS A 6 9.33 3.18 -16.84
C LYS A 6 10.07 3.14 -15.49
N ILE A 7 10.46 1.95 -15.02
CA ILE A 7 11.22 1.78 -13.77
C ILE A 7 12.59 2.43 -13.91
N ASP A 8 13.33 2.17 -15.00
CA ASP A 8 14.66 2.76 -15.24
C ASP A 8 14.60 4.29 -15.29
N THR A 9 13.55 4.85 -15.87
CA THR A 9 13.34 6.30 -15.96
C THR A 9 13.07 6.91 -14.59
N LEU A 10 12.23 6.24 -13.75
CA LEU A 10 11.96 6.65 -12.38
C LEU A 10 13.20 6.57 -11.48
N GLU A 11 14.01 5.50 -11.62
CA GLU A 11 15.28 5.38 -10.90
C GLU A 11 16.28 6.48 -11.28
N LYS A 12 16.29 6.87 -12.54
CA LYS A 12 17.14 7.96 -13.03
C LYS A 12 16.73 9.31 -12.46
N ALA A 13 15.42 9.59 -12.40
CA ALA A 13 14.87 10.79 -11.77
C ALA A 13 15.18 10.82 -10.27
N TYR A 14 14.98 9.71 -9.56
CA TYR A 14 15.37 9.55 -8.16
C TYR A 14 16.86 9.83 -7.93
N LYS A 15 17.75 9.21 -8.72
CA LYS A 15 19.20 9.43 -8.63
C LYS A 15 19.57 10.89 -8.91
N THR A 16 18.89 11.57 -9.82
CA THR A 16 19.12 12.99 -10.12
C THR A 16 18.75 13.84 -8.90
N GLY A 17 17.58 13.62 -8.27
CA GLY A 17 17.19 14.30 -7.03
C GLY A 17 18.19 14.09 -5.89
N SER A 18 18.75 12.87 -5.76
CA SER A 18 19.73 12.55 -4.73
C SER A 18 21.14 13.13 -4.95
N VAL A 19 21.47 13.58 -6.14
CA VAL A 19 22.81 14.07 -6.51
C VAL A 19 22.87 15.59 -6.71
N ILE A 20 21.73 16.23 -6.93
CA ILE A 20 21.66 17.65 -7.33
C ILE A 20 22.34 18.58 -6.31
N ASP A 21 22.23 18.25 -5.02
CA ASP A 21 22.82 19.06 -3.94
C ASP A 21 24.34 18.85 -3.75
N LYS A 22 24.93 17.82 -4.39
CA LYS A 22 26.38 17.56 -4.34
C LYS A 22 27.17 18.27 -5.44
N LYS A 23 26.48 18.75 -6.47
CA LYS A 23 27.08 19.58 -7.53
C LYS A 23 26.48 20.97 -7.37
N VAL A 24 27.34 21.94 -7.01
CA VAL A 24 27.00 23.37 -6.99
C VAL A 24 26.57 23.78 -8.41
N LEU A 25 25.26 23.65 -8.67
CA LEU A 25 24.62 24.34 -9.77
C LEU A 25 24.23 25.72 -9.24
N ASP A 26 24.53 26.77 -9.99
CA ASP A 26 24.09 28.13 -9.69
C ASP A 26 22.60 28.13 -9.31
N GLY A 27 22.23 28.67 -8.14
CA GLY A 27 20.93 28.50 -7.52
C GLY A 27 19.71 28.83 -8.39
N LYS A 28 19.86 29.63 -9.42
CA LYS A 28 18.81 29.99 -10.38
C LYS A 28 18.50 28.92 -11.45
N ILE A 29 19.28 27.86 -11.53
CA ILE A 29 19.15 26.84 -12.59
C ILE A 29 18.36 25.64 -12.11
N ALA A 30 18.37 25.35 -10.82
CA ALA A 30 17.80 24.12 -10.29
C ALA A 30 16.27 24.10 -10.29
N GLY A 31 15.60 25.21 -9.94
CA GLY A 31 14.14 25.35 -10.05
C GLY A 31 13.69 25.24 -11.51
N ALA A 32 14.36 25.94 -12.42
CA ALA A 32 14.07 25.89 -13.85
C ALA A 32 14.29 24.50 -14.48
N ILE A 33 15.23 23.69 -13.94
CA ILE A 33 15.41 22.29 -14.34
C ILE A 33 14.27 21.43 -13.79
N PHE A 34 13.92 21.61 -12.51
CA PHE A 34 12.81 20.90 -11.90
C PHE A 34 11.49 21.15 -12.63
N ASP A 35 11.21 22.39 -13.03
CA ASP A 35 9.97 22.74 -13.75
C ASP A 35 9.86 22.05 -15.11
N LYS A 36 10.98 21.75 -15.75
CA LYS A 36 11.06 21.02 -17.03
C LYS A 36 11.00 19.49 -16.89
N ILE A 37 11.09 18.95 -15.69
CA ILE A 37 10.93 17.51 -15.45
C ILE A 37 9.49 17.11 -15.74
N ASP A 38 9.30 15.96 -16.41
CA ASP A 38 7.96 15.37 -16.59
C ASP A 38 7.25 15.25 -15.24
N PRO A 39 6.02 15.75 -15.10
CA PRO A 39 5.25 15.70 -13.85
C PRO A 39 5.22 14.32 -13.19
N LEU A 40 5.20 13.24 -13.98
CA LEU A 40 5.23 11.87 -13.48
C LEU A 40 6.56 11.50 -12.80
N LEU A 41 7.64 12.22 -13.09
CA LEU A 41 8.99 11.98 -12.56
C LEU A 41 9.33 12.91 -11.40
N LYS A 42 8.61 14.03 -11.24
CA LYS A 42 8.89 15.03 -10.19
C LYS A 42 8.84 14.42 -8.80
N TRP A 43 7.87 13.54 -8.51
CA TRP A 43 7.77 12.89 -7.22
C TRP A 43 8.95 11.96 -6.91
N SER A 44 9.48 11.25 -7.93
CA SER A 44 10.70 10.44 -7.74
C SER A 44 11.93 11.30 -7.49
N PHE A 45 12.01 12.47 -8.13
CA PHE A 45 13.06 13.46 -7.87
C PHE A 45 12.98 14.02 -6.44
N ILE A 46 11.76 14.43 -5.99
CA ILE A 46 11.52 14.94 -4.64
C ILE A 46 11.86 13.87 -3.59
N GLN A 47 11.45 12.62 -3.81
CA GLN A 47 11.82 11.51 -2.93
C GLN A 47 13.35 11.36 -2.81
N GLY A 48 14.08 11.41 -3.95
CA GLY A 48 15.51 11.33 -3.96
C GLY A 48 16.18 12.47 -3.19
N LEU A 49 15.66 13.68 -3.31
CA LEU A 49 16.16 14.85 -2.58
C LEU A 49 15.89 14.71 -1.07
N LEU A 50 14.66 14.34 -0.69
CA LEU A 50 14.28 14.14 0.72
C LEU A 50 15.09 13.05 1.39
N GLU A 51 15.37 11.93 0.73
CA GLU A 51 16.15 10.83 1.30
C GLU A 51 17.63 11.17 1.52
N ASN A 52 18.18 12.14 0.78
CA ASN A 52 19.58 12.52 0.91
C ASN A 52 19.81 13.78 1.75
N ASN A 53 18.90 14.74 1.66
CA ASN A 53 19.07 16.07 2.24
C ASN A 53 17.89 16.48 3.13
N GLY A 54 16.99 15.55 3.40
CA GLY A 54 15.83 15.81 4.23
C GLY A 54 15.81 14.99 5.51
N SER A 55 14.82 15.27 6.33
CA SER A 55 14.50 14.50 7.52
C SER A 55 12.99 14.26 7.62
N ILE A 56 12.64 13.15 8.25
CA ILE A 56 11.27 12.82 8.64
C ILE A 56 11.30 12.54 10.13
N ASP A 57 10.66 13.42 10.91
CA ASP A 57 10.44 13.23 12.32
C ASP A 57 9.03 12.72 12.57
N SER A 58 8.92 11.48 13.02
CA SER A 58 7.65 10.85 13.32
C SER A 58 7.08 11.22 14.69
N SER A 59 7.87 11.80 15.59
CA SER A 59 7.39 12.26 16.91
C SER A 59 6.65 13.58 16.79
N ASP A 60 7.15 14.47 15.94
CA ASP A 60 6.63 15.82 15.77
C ASP A 60 5.82 15.97 14.45
N LEU A 61 5.59 14.83 13.73
CA LEU A 61 4.91 14.85 12.44
C LEU A 61 5.49 15.91 11.50
N ARG A 62 6.82 15.93 11.37
CA ARG A 62 7.54 16.95 10.60
C ARG A 62 8.35 16.34 9.48
N VAL A 63 8.26 16.93 8.29
CA VAL A 63 9.05 16.58 7.12
C VAL A 63 9.80 17.83 6.67
N VAL A 64 11.11 17.71 6.53
CA VAL A 64 11.99 18.79 6.09
C VAL A 64 12.76 18.37 4.85
N ILE A 65 12.79 19.23 3.84
CA ILE A 65 13.71 19.13 2.70
C ILE A 65 14.66 20.30 2.79
N ALA A 66 15.95 20.03 2.97
CA ALA A 66 16.98 21.05 3.00
C ALA A 66 17.67 21.17 1.63
N SER A 67 17.83 22.40 1.15
CA SER A 67 18.61 22.70 -0.04
C SER A 67 19.14 24.12 0.01
N LYS A 68 20.37 24.35 -0.47
CA LYS A 68 20.93 25.68 -0.63
C LYS A 68 20.33 26.45 -1.82
N MET A 69 19.46 25.80 -2.58
CA MET A 69 18.83 26.32 -3.79
C MET A 69 17.37 26.67 -3.46
N GLU A 70 17.13 27.91 -3.06
CA GLU A 70 15.83 28.38 -2.61
C GLU A 70 14.77 28.31 -3.73
N ASP A 71 15.15 28.65 -4.97
CA ASP A 71 14.31 28.53 -6.16
C ASP A 71 13.83 27.09 -6.42
N LEU A 72 14.66 26.08 -6.11
CA LEU A 72 14.26 24.67 -6.18
C LEU A 72 13.22 24.35 -5.12
N LEU A 73 13.40 24.81 -3.89
CA LEU A 73 12.43 24.59 -2.81
C LEU A 73 11.09 25.23 -3.11
N GLU A 74 11.07 26.45 -3.67
CA GLU A 74 9.86 27.14 -4.11
C GLU A 74 9.14 26.36 -5.24
N SER A 75 9.88 25.89 -6.23
CA SER A 75 9.33 25.09 -7.33
C SER A 75 8.73 23.75 -6.81
N ILE A 76 9.39 23.09 -5.85
CA ILE A 76 8.88 21.88 -5.20
C ILE A 76 7.60 22.17 -4.42
N ALA A 77 7.58 23.24 -3.63
CA ALA A 77 6.44 23.64 -2.83
C ALA A 77 5.22 23.95 -3.71
N SER A 78 5.43 24.71 -4.78
CA SER A 78 4.39 25.04 -5.76
C SER A 78 3.85 23.77 -6.46
N PHE A 79 4.73 22.83 -6.82
CA PHE A 79 4.32 21.58 -7.46
C PHE A 79 3.59 20.63 -6.51
N ALA A 80 4.03 20.57 -5.26
CA ALA A 80 3.44 19.66 -4.26
C ALA A 80 2.00 20.04 -3.92
N ASP A 81 1.67 21.35 -3.97
CA ASP A 81 0.34 21.86 -3.66
C ASP A 81 -0.15 21.35 -2.28
N VAL A 82 0.70 21.52 -1.27
CA VAL A 82 0.46 21.23 0.15
C VAL A 82 0.95 22.44 0.94
N PRO A 83 0.20 22.93 1.94
CA PRO A 83 0.67 24.03 2.78
C PRO A 83 2.04 23.74 3.42
N PHE A 84 2.92 24.72 3.39
CA PHE A 84 4.32 24.60 3.80
C PHE A 84 4.83 25.84 4.52
N LEU A 85 5.97 25.69 5.20
CA LEU A 85 6.80 26.76 5.68
C LEU A 85 8.13 26.75 4.93
N LEU A 86 8.61 27.90 4.51
CA LEU A 86 9.94 28.06 3.93
C LEU A 86 10.83 28.82 4.90
N GLU A 87 11.78 28.13 5.51
CA GLU A 87 12.69 28.68 6.52
C GLU A 87 14.12 28.60 6.01
N LYS A 88 14.70 29.78 5.61
CA LYS A 88 16.05 29.84 5.02
C LYS A 88 16.20 28.81 3.88
N ASN A 89 16.99 27.77 4.12
CA ASN A 89 17.29 26.73 3.14
C ASN A 89 16.47 25.44 3.38
N GLU A 90 15.32 25.54 4.03
CA GLU A 90 14.48 24.39 4.40
C GLU A 90 13.03 24.61 3.99
N LEU A 91 12.50 23.61 3.30
CA LEU A 91 11.07 23.47 3.02
C LEU A 91 10.48 22.52 4.06
N VAL A 92 9.54 23.00 4.83
CA VAL A 92 9.01 22.31 6.02
C VAL A 92 7.53 22.03 5.85
N TYR A 93 7.12 20.80 6.11
CA TYR A 93 5.74 20.36 6.23
C TYR A 93 5.53 19.82 7.65
N ASP A 94 4.55 20.35 8.34
CA ASP A 94 4.21 19.95 9.71
C ASP A 94 2.83 19.31 9.78
N ASP A 95 2.58 18.49 10.80
CA ASP A 95 1.30 17.85 11.12
C ASP A 95 0.64 17.14 9.93
N ILE A 96 -0.60 17.46 9.64
CA ILE A 96 -1.37 16.86 8.55
C ILE A 96 -0.73 17.14 7.18
N ASN A 97 -0.05 18.28 7.02
CA ASN A 97 0.64 18.62 5.79
C ASN A 97 1.84 17.71 5.53
N ALA A 98 2.54 17.27 6.60
CA ALA A 98 3.60 16.27 6.49
C ALA A 98 3.04 14.93 6.01
N VAL A 99 1.88 14.52 6.51
CA VAL A 99 1.18 13.30 6.08
C VAL A 99 0.77 13.39 4.62
N ASP A 100 0.16 14.51 4.20
CA ASP A 100 -0.30 14.73 2.84
C ASP A 100 0.86 14.77 1.85
N PHE A 101 1.95 15.48 2.19
CA PHE A 101 3.12 15.56 1.36
C PHE A 101 3.79 14.20 1.14
N LEU A 102 3.98 13.42 2.22
CA LEU A 102 4.49 12.06 2.12
C LEU A 102 3.52 11.14 1.36
N GLY A 103 2.22 11.30 1.57
CA GLY A 103 1.19 10.59 0.82
C GLY A 103 1.33 10.79 -0.68
N LYS A 104 1.46 12.04 -1.13
CA LYS A 104 1.67 12.39 -2.55
C LYS A 104 2.96 11.76 -3.12
N ILE A 105 4.07 11.75 -2.36
CA ILE A 105 5.30 11.06 -2.76
C ILE A 105 5.04 9.57 -2.97
N TYR A 106 4.34 8.90 -2.06
CA TYR A 106 4.13 7.46 -2.10
C TYR A 106 3.11 7.01 -3.14
N GLU A 107 2.03 7.76 -3.31
CA GLU A 107 1.00 7.46 -4.30
C GLU A 107 1.53 7.53 -5.73
N ASN A 108 2.49 8.42 -5.97
CA ASN A 108 3.04 8.69 -7.29
C ASN A 108 4.34 7.93 -7.60
N ASN A 109 4.98 7.31 -6.60
CA ASN A 109 6.22 6.56 -6.79
C ASN A 109 6.02 5.05 -6.77
N GLN A 110 6.71 4.36 -7.69
CA GLN A 110 6.78 2.90 -7.75
C GLN A 110 8.00 2.33 -7.00
N ILE A 111 8.98 3.18 -6.69
CA ILE A 111 10.22 2.82 -6.01
C ILE A 111 10.17 3.41 -4.62
N VAL A 112 9.79 2.60 -3.63
CA VAL A 112 9.80 3.01 -2.23
C VAL A 112 10.81 2.16 -1.48
N ARG A 113 11.81 2.81 -0.90
CA ARG A 113 12.80 2.12 -0.06
C ARG A 113 12.18 1.73 1.27
N LYS A 114 12.57 0.57 1.79
CA LYS A 114 12.06 0.01 3.05
C LYS A 114 12.17 0.99 4.22
N SER A 115 13.30 1.68 4.37
CA SER A 115 13.54 2.65 5.44
C SER A 115 12.59 3.83 5.42
N PHE A 116 12.19 4.25 4.23
CA PHE A 116 11.25 5.35 4.03
C PHE A 116 9.82 4.94 4.31
N HIS A 117 9.44 3.74 3.83
CA HIS A 117 8.16 3.12 4.15
C HIS A 117 7.95 2.97 5.66
N GLU A 118 8.99 2.55 6.39
CA GLU A 118 8.94 2.43 7.84
C GLU A 118 8.61 3.77 8.51
N LYS A 119 9.33 4.85 8.13
CA LYS A 119 9.08 6.19 8.68
C LYS A 119 7.68 6.72 8.36
N TYR A 120 7.22 6.56 7.13
CA TYR A 120 5.86 6.96 6.74
C TYR A 120 4.79 6.22 7.53
N SER A 121 4.93 4.90 7.67
CA SER A 121 3.99 4.10 8.46
C SER A 121 4.01 4.49 9.94
N MET A 122 5.17 4.89 10.50
CA MET A 122 5.27 5.42 11.86
C MET A 122 4.49 6.73 12.02
N ILE A 123 4.60 7.64 11.07
CA ILE A 123 3.81 8.88 11.05
C ILE A 123 2.32 8.58 11.00
N LEU A 124 1.87 7.74 10.05
CA LEU A 124 0.45 7.40 9.91
C LEU A 124 -0.15 6.71 11.13
N THR A 125 0.63 5.91 11.84
CA THR A 125 0.13 5.09 12.95
C THR A 125 0.41 5.69 14.32
N GLY A 126 1.23 6.74 14.41
CA GLY A 126 1.72 7.31 15.67
C GLY A 126 2.57 6.33 16.50
N LYS A 127 3.05 5.24 15.88
CA LYS A 127 3.82 4.20 16.56
C LYS A 127 5.30 4.32 16.23
N LYS A 128 6.16 4.26 17.25
CA LYS A 128 7.62 4.26 17.07
C LYS A 128 8.17 3.02 16.35
N ASN A 129 7.41 1.91 16.35
CA ASN A 129 7.78 0.68 15.65
C ASN A 129 6.59 0.15 14.86
N ILE A 130 6.83 -0.24 13.60
CA ILE A 130 5.85 -0.94 12.79
C ILE A 130 5.80 -2.39 13.24
N GLU A 131 4.59 -2.87 13.51
CA GLU A 131 4.38 -4.27 13.86
C GLU A 131 4.67 -5.16 12.66
N SER A 132 5.44 -6.24 12.88
CA SER A 132 5.84 -7.14 11.81
C SER A 132 4.88 -8.30 11.67
N CYS A 133 4.52 -8.60 10.43
CA CYS A 133 3.87 -9.84 10.04
C CYS A 133 4.95 -10.84 9.57
N LEU A 134 4.88 -12.07 10.05
CA LEU A 134 5.79 -13.13 9.64
C LEU A 134 5.17 -13.93 8.49
N ILE A 135 5.92 -14.10 7.42
CA ILE A 135 5.55 -14.93 6.27
C ILE A 135 6.51 -16.10 6.17
N TYR A 136 5.96 -17.31 6.08
CA TYR A 136 6.73 -18.53 5.82
C TYR A 136 6.32 -19.13 4.47
N LYS A 137 7.31 -19.35 3.61
CA LYS A 137 7.13 -20.08 2.33
C LYS A 137 7.30 -21.56 2.57
N VAL A 138 6.27 -22.34 2.26
CA VAL A 138 6.27 -23.80 2.46
C VAL A 138 7.06 -24.53 1.37
N CYS A 139 7.18 -23.89 0.20
CA CYS A 139 7.94 -24.42 -0.95
C CYS A 139 8.59 -23.27 -1.74
N SER A 140 9.53 -23.63 -2.63
CA SER A 140 10.26 -22.69 -3.50
C SER A 140 9.34 -21.88 -4.41
N ASP A 141 8.27 -22.51 -4.90
CA ASP A 141 7.34 -21.90 -5.89
C ASP A 141 6.38 -20.89 -5.26
N ALA A 142 6.28 -20.89 -3.92
CA ALA A 142 5.47 -19.92 -3.20
C ALA A 142 5.97 -18.49 -3.44
N ILE A 143 5.04 -17.56 -3.69
CA ILE A 143 5.34 -16.17 -3.94
C ILE A 143 5.00 -15.36 -2.69
N THR A 144 6.00 -14.66 -2.15
CA THR A 144 5.77 -13.78 -0.99
C THR A 144 4.76 -12.69 -1.35
N PRO A 145 3.69 -12.51 -0.55
CA PRO A 145 2.73 -11.45 -0.77
C PRO A 145 3.40 -10.07 -0.83
N SER A 146 3.06 -9.27 -1.82
CA SER A 146 3.69 -7.96 -2.04
C SER A 146 2.70 -6.94 -2.54
N LYS A 147 3.03 -5.66 -2.36
CA LYS A 147 2.28 -4.53 -2.89
C LYS A 147 2.97 -3.97 -4.13
N SER A 148 2.19 -3.46 -5.07
CA SER A 148 2.73 -2.70 -6.21
C SER A 148 3.06 -1.26 -5.81
N ARG A 149 2.27 -0.68 -4.89
CA ARG A 149 2.48 0.66 -4.32
C ARG A 149 2.36 0.58 -2.81
N VAL A 150 2.99 1.50 -2.11
CA VAL A 150 2.89 1.56 -0.63
C VAL A 150 1.47 1.87 -0.18
N SER A 151 0.77 2.75 -0.90
CA SER A 151 -0.63 3.11 -0.66
C SER A 151 -1.63 1.97 -0.89
N ASP A 152 -1.24 0.89 -1.59
CA ASP A 152 -2.14 -0.25 -1.78
C ASP A 152 -2.48 -0.88 -0.41
N VAL A 153 -3.75 -1.15 -0.16
CA VAL A 153 -4.19 -1.79 1.09
C VAL A 153 -3.83 -3.27 1.10
N GLY A 154 -4.08 -3.96 -0.01
CA GLY A 154 -3.89 -5.41 -0.14
C GLY A 154 -2.49 -5.81 -0.62
N TYR A 155 -1.98 -6.89 -0.06
CA TYR A 155 -0.79 -7.57 -0.55
C TYR A 155 -1.20 -8.65 -1.54
N ASP A 156 -0.75 -8.55 -2.78
CA ASP A 156 -1.05 -9.53 -3.83
C ASP A 156 -0.70 -10.95 -3.40
N LEU A 157 -1.66 -11.86 -3.49
CA LEU A 157 -1.55 -13.26 -3.12
C LEU A 157 -1.80 -14.14 -4.36
N SER A 158 -0.87 -15.06 -4.62
CA SER A 158 -0.94 -15.97 -5.76
C SER A 158 -1.20 -17.39 -5.29
N ILE A 159 -2.05 -18.12 -6.01
CA ILE A 159 -2.15 -19.57 -5.92
C ILE A 159 -1.10 -20.21 -6.84
N ILE A 160 -0.55 -21.34 -6.40
CA ILE A 160 0.57 -22.01 -7.09
C ILE A 160 0.22 -23.42 -7.57
N ARG A 161 -0.86 -24.00 -7.06
CA ARG A 161 -1.35 -25.31 -7.47
C ARG A 161 -2.79 -25.56 -7.01
N LYS A 162 -3.49 -26.42 -7.73
CA LYS A 162 -4.76 -27.00 -7.28
C LYS A 162 -4.49 -28.10 -6.25
N VAL A 163 -5.27 -28.12 -5.20
CA VAL A 163 -5.21 -29.13 -4.15
C VAL A 163 -6.23 -30.23 -4.39
N LYS A 164 -7.50 -29.85 -4.55
CA LYS A 164 -8.62 -30.76 -4.77
C LYS A 164 -9.85 -30.02 -5.26
N ASP A 165 -10.77 -30.75 -5.84
CA ASP A 165 -12.15 -30.28 -6.03
C ASP A 165 -12.93 -30.41 -4.74
N LEU A 166 -13.67 -29.39 -4.37
CA LEU A 166 -14.62 -29.41 -3.25
C LEU A 166 -16.00 -29.86 -3.74
N ASN A 167 -16.34 -29.52 -4.96
CA ASN A 167 -17.51 -29.99 -5.71
C ASN A 167 -17.29 -29.76 -7.22
N ASN A 168 -18.31 -29.98 -8.04
CA ASN A 168 -18.21 -29.84 -9.50
C ASN A 168 -17.91 -28.42 -10.03
N LYS A 169 -18.06 -27.40 -9.20
CA LYS A 169 -17.81 -25.97 -9.57
C LYS A 169 -16.75 -25.30 -8.72
N VAL A 170 -16.39 -25.86 -7.56
CA VAL A 170 -15.47 -25.22 -6.60
C VAL A 170 -14.25 -26.09 -6.41
N ALA A 171 -13.08 -25.49 -6.55
CA ALA A 171 -11.82 -26.14 -6.25
C ALA A 171 -11.01 -25.35 -5.22
N LEU A 172 -10.20 -26.06 -4.45
CA LEU A 172 -9.29 -25.54 -3.44
C LEU A 172 -7.88 -25.43 -4.01
N TYR A 173 -7.24 -24.28 -3.82
CA TYR A 173 -5.91 -23.98 -4.31
C TYR A 173 -4.98 -23.59 -3.18
N ASP A 174 -3.71 -23.98 -3.28
CA ASP A 174 -2.66 -23.68 -2.31
C ASP A 174 -1.85 -22.44 -2.76
N THR A 175 -1.55 -21.55 -1.83
CA THR A 175 -0.64 -20.42 -2.04
C THR A 175 0.80 -20.76 -1.68
N GLY A 176 1.04 -21.86 -0.94
CA GLY A 176 2.33 -22.19 -0.37
C GLY A 176 2.81 -21.21 0.71
N ILE A 177 1.92 -20.38 1.25
CA ILE A 177 2.23 -19.33 2.25
C ILE A 177 1.56 -19.66 3.57
N LYS A 178 2.29 -19.49 4.68
CA LYS A 178 1.75 -19.37 6.03
C LYS A 178 1.98 -17.96 6.54
N VAL A 179 1.06 -17.44 7.34
CA VAL A 179 1.13 -16.10 7.90
C VAL A 179 1.00 -16.12 9.42
N ARG A 180 1.76 -15.26 10.08
CA ARG A 180 1.59 -14.98 11.51
C ARG A 180 1.57 -13.49 11.72
N VAL A 181 0.42 -12.97 12.14
CA VAL A 181 0.23 -11.58 12.52
C VAL A 181 0.49 -11.34 14.01
N PRO A 182 0.84 -10.12 14.44
CA PRO A 182 0.97 -9.77 15.84
C PRO A 182 -0.36 -9.88 16.60
N HIS A 183 -0.31 -9.77 17.94
CA HIS A 183 -1.51 -9.73 18.76
C HIS A 183 -2.39 -8.52 18.41
N GLY A 184 -3.71 -8.71 18.44
CA GLY A 184 -4.68 -7.69 18.07
C GLY A 184 -4.91 -7.52 16.57
N TYR A 185 -4.36 -8.45 15.74
CA TYR A 185 -4.58 -8.47 14.31
C TYR A 185 -5.09 -9.84 13.83
N TYR A 186 -5.79 -9.82 12.71
CA TYR A 186 -6.15 -10.98 11.90
C TYR A 186 -5.94 -10.63 10.42
N THR A 187 -6.09 -11.59 9.52
CA THR A 187 -5.97 -11.34 8.08
C THR A 187 -7.22 -11.78 7.33
N GLU A 188 -7.46 -11.10 6.21
CA GLU A 188 -8.51 -11.45 5.26
C GLU A 188 -7.91 -11.74 3.90
N ILE A 189 -8.37 -12.82 3.26
CA ILE A 189 -8.13 -13.08 1.84
C ILE A 189 -9.34 -12.57 1.08
N VAL A 190 -9.12 -11.58 0.21
CA VAL A 190 -10.17 -10.99 -0.62
C VAL A 190 -9.79 -11.10 -2.11
N PRO A 191 -10.75 -11.09 -3.04
CA PRO A 191 -10.44 -11.14 -4.46
C PRO A 191 -9.75 -9.86 -4.93
N ARG A 192 -8.87 -9.99 -5.91
CA ARG A 192 -8.42 -8.84 -6.70
C ARG A 192 -9.49 -8.45 -7.73
N SER A 193 -9.54 -7.15 -8.07
CA SER A 193 -10.47 -6.66 -9.10
C SER A 193 -10.34 -7.39 -10.44
N SER A 194 -9.13 -7.85 -10.77
CA SER A 194 -8.89 -8.63 -12.00
C SER A 194 -9.52 -10.01 -11.99
N LEU A 195 -9.84 -10.59 -10.82
CA LEU A 195 -10.51 -11.88 -10.73
C LEU A 195 -11.91 -11.85 -11.37
N SER A 196 -12.60 -10.70 -11.28
CA SER A 196 -13.93 -10.52 -11.90
C SER A 196 -13.97 -10.74 -13.43
N LYS A 197 -12.81 -10.74 -14.09
CA LYS A 197 -12.68 -10.93 -15.55
C LYS A 197 -12.23 -12.34 -15.93
N SER A 198 -12.00 -13.21 -14.96
CA SER A 198 -11.40 -14.54 -15.19
C SER A 198 -12.41 -15.68 -15.34
N GLY A 199 -13.70 -15.41 -15.12
CA GLY A 199 -14.72 -16.46 -15.03
C GLY A 199 -14.73 -17.19 -13.69
N TYR A 200 -13.94 -16.73 -12.70
CA TYR A 200 -13.87 -17.29 -11.35
C TYR A 200 -14.22 -16.26 -10.29
N ILE A 201 -14.78 -16.74 -9.17
CA ILE A 201 -15.03 -15.94 -7.98
C ILE A 201 -14.46 -16.64 -6.74
N LEU A 202 -14.18 -15.85 -5.70
CA LEU A 202 -13.82 -16.40 -4.39
C LEU A 202 -15.07 -17.02 -3.73
N ALA A 203 -15.07 -18.34 -3.56
CA ALA A 203 -16.26 -19.09 -3.18
C ALA A 203 -16.81 -18.75 -1.79
N ASN A 204 -15.94 -18.33 -0.87
CA ASN A 204 -16.31 -17.89 0.48
C ASN A 204 -16.40 -16.37 0.63
N SER A 205 -16.42 -15.61 -0.47
CA SER A 205 -16.47 -14.16 -0.54
C SER A 205 -15.29 -13.46 0.15
N VAL A 206 -15.03 -13.77 1.42
CA VAL A 206 -13.89 -13.33 2.24
C VAL A 206 -13.34 -14.52 3.02
N GLY A 207 -12.06 -14.80 2.91
CA GLY A 207 -11.36 -15.79 3.71
C GLY A 207 -10.84 -15.17 5.00
N ILE A 208 -11.51 -15.38 6.12
CA ILE A 208 -11.04 -14.94 7.44
C ILE A 208 -9.94 -15.89 7.92
N ILE A 209 -8.79 -15.34 8.27
CA ILE A 209 -7.65 -16.08 8.78
C ILE A 209 -7.34 -15.61 10.19
N ASP A 210 -7.68 -16.44 11.13
CA ASP A 210 -7.41 -16.21 12.56
C ASP A 210 -5.90 -16.18 12.84
N ARG A 211 -5.51 -15.35 13.82
CA ARG A 211 -4.11 -15.29 14.26
C ARG A 211 -3.54 -16.65 14.70
N SER A 212 -4.38 -17.51 15.27
CA SER A 212 -4.00 -18.85 15.74
C SER A 212 -3.87 -19.89 14.62
N TYR A 213 -4.34 -19.59 13.41
CA TYR A 213 -4.24 -20.51 12.29
C TYR A 213 -2.77 -20.66 11.84
N ASN A 214 -2.31 -21.91 11.74
CA ASN A 214 -0.92 -22.27 11.38
C ASN A 214 -0.81 -23.04 10.05
N GLY A 215 -1.92 -23.24 9.35
CA GLY A 215 -1.92 -23.93 8.05
C GLY A 215 -1.48 -23.03 6.90
N ASN A 216 -1.35 -23.65 5.72
CA ASN A 216 -1.19 -22.91 4.48
C ASN A 216 -2.43 -22.04 4.24
N LEU A 217 -2.22 -20.88 3.64
CA LEU A 217 -3.32 -20.09 3.09
C LEU A 217 -3.86 -20.77 1.85
N TYR A 218 -5.11 -21.17 1.90
CA TYR A 218 -5.83 -21.76 0.78
C TYR A 218 -6.84 -20.78 0.21
N VAL A 219 -7.09 -20.90 -1.09
CA VAL A 219 -8.08 -20.11 -1.82
C VAL A 219 -9.07 -21.06 -2.46
N ALA A 220 -10.34 -20.92 -2.14
CA ALA A 220 -11.43 -21.66 -2.79
C ALA A 220 -12.00 -20.81 -3.93
N LEU A 221 -11.88 -21.24 -5.17
CA LEU A 221 -12.43 -20.56 -6.33
C LEU A 221 -13.58 -21.36 -6.91
N ALA A 222 -14.69 -20.66 -7.18
CA ALA A 222 -15.81 -21.20 -7.94
C ALA A 222 -15.70 -20.75 -9.41
N ASN A 223 -15.82 -21.71 -10.33
CA ASN A 223 -15.97 -21.41 -11.74
C ASN A 223 -17.45 -21.04 -12.00
N ILE A 224 -17.67 -19.82 -12.49
CA ILE A 224 -19.00 -19.27 -12.80
C ILE A 224 -19.24 -19.11 -14.32
N ASP A 225 -18.21 -19.35 -15.12
CA ASP A 225 -18.26 -19.28 -16.57
C ASP A 225 -17.63 -20.55 -17.16
N GLU A 226 -18.44 -21.40 -17.77
CA GLU A 226 -17.98 -22.66 -18.36
C GLU A 226 -16.99 -22.46 -19.52
N SER A 227 -16.95 -21.26 -20.11
CA SER A 227 -16.00 -20.87 -21.14
C SER A 227 -14.68 -20.29 -20.58
N ALA A 228 -14.56 -20.17 -19.26
CA ALA A 228 -13.36 -19.62 -18.64
C ALA A 228 -12.12 -20.46 -18.96
N ASP A 229 -11.02 -19.78 -19.23
CA ASP A 229 -9.72 -20.44 -19.39
C ASP A 229 -9.33 -21.21 -18.14
N GLU A 230 -8.65 -22.33 -18.31
CA GLU A 230 -8.06 -23.07 -17.21
C GLU A 230 -7.00 -22.21 -16.48
N ILE A 231 -7.02 -22.28 -15.14
CA ILE A 231 -6.08 -21.53 -14.30
C ILE A 231 -4.65 -21.98 -14.55
N LYS A 232 -3.82 -21.04 -15.04
CA LYS A 232 -2.37 -21.22 -15.19
C LYS A 232 -1.64 -20.70 -13.94
N PHE A 233 -0.74 -21.50 -13.40
CA PHE A 233 0.02 -21.15 -12.21
C PHE A 233 1.37 -20.48 -12.56
N PRO A 234 1.85 -19.55 -11.72
CA PRO A 234 1.15 -18.97 -10.57
C PRO A 234 0.04 -18.00 -11.00
N PHE A 235 -1.11 -18.03 -10.34
CA PHE A 235 -2.22 -17.15 -10.62
C PHE A 235 -2.45 -16.15 -9.48
N ARG A 236 -2.23 -14.87 -9.74
CA ARG A 236 -2.39 -13.77 -8.80
C ARG A 236 -3.84 -13.31 -8.76
N CYS A 237 -4.67 -13.99 -7.98
CA CYS A 237 -6.12 -13.84 -7.97
C CYS A 237 -6.68 -13.10 -6.75
N CYS A 238 -5.94 -13.10 -5.64
CA CYS A 238 -6.41 -12.57 -4.37
C CYS A 238 -5.43 -11.55 -3.77
N GLN A 239 -5.84 -10.96 -2.67
CA GLN A 239 -5.04 -10.06 -1.86
C GLN A 239 -5.17 -10.47 -0.40
N LEU A 240 -4.08 -10.33 0.36
CA LEU A 240 -4.06 -10.47 1.80
C LEU A 240 -4.18 -9.08 2.44
N ILE A 241 -5.18 -8.90 3.30
CA ILE A 241 -5.44 -7.65 4.01
C ILE A 241 -5.25 -7.87 5.50
N PHE A 242 -4.55 -6.97 6.19
CA PHE A 242 -4.34 -7.00 7.63
C PHE A 242 -5.36 -6.09 8.32
N LYS A 243 -6.03 -6.62 9.35
CA LYS A 243 -7.05 -5.89 10.10
C LYS A 243 -6.83 -5.99 11.60
N LYS A 244 -7.26 -4.96 12.33
CA LYS A 244 -7.32 -4.99 13.80
C LYS A 244 -8.47 -5.85 14.24
N GLN A 245 -8.22 -6.70 15.24
CA GLN A 245 -9.25 -7.51 15.91
C GLN A 245 -9.78 -6.73 17.11
N TYR A 246 -11.08 -6.54 17.14
CA TYR A 246 -11.78 -5.94 18.27
C TYR A 246 -12.42 -7.05 19.12
N HIS A 247 -12.23 -6.99 20.43
CA HIS A 247 -12.85 -7.91 21.38
C HIS A 247 -13.97 -7.18 22.09
N LEU A 248 -15.19 -7.63 21.87
CA LEU A 248 -16.40 -7.08 22.50
C LEU A 248 -17.04 -8.15 23.39
N ASN A 249 -17.56 -7.74 24.53
CA ASN A 249 -18.42 -8.60 25.34
C ASN A 249 -19.80 -8.67 24.67
N ILE A 250 -20.25 -9.88 24.40
CA ILE A 250 -21.61 -10.13 23.91
C ILE A 250 -22.51 -10.37 25.13
N THR A 251 -23.52 -9.52 25.29
CA THR A 251 -24.50 -9.63 26.35
C THR A 251 -25.88 -9.86 25.75
N GLU A 252 -26.50 -10.96 26.09
CA GLU A 252 -27.89 -11.20 25.76
C GLU A 252 -28.81 -10.36 26.66
N ILE A 253 -29.76 -9.68 26.05
CA ILE A 253 -30.77 -8.89 26.75
C ILE A 253 -32.17 -9.47 26.49
N ASN A 254 -33.09 -9.32 27.45
CA ASN A 254 -34.45 -9.84 27.36
C ASN A 254 -35.48 -8.76 26.98
N GLN A 255 -35.00 -7.60 26.54
CA GLN A 255 -35.83 -6.48 26.11
C GLN A 255 -35.43 -6.03 24.72
N ASP A 256 -36.34 -5.42 24.00
CA ASP A 256 -36.07 -4.89 22.67
C ASP A 256 -35.07 -3.74 22.71
N LEU A 257 -34.40 -3.55 21.57
CA LEU A 257 -33.47 -2.42 21.40
C LEU A 257 -34.26 -1.12 21.30
N GLU A 258 -33.59 -0.01 21.65
CA GLU A 258 -34.17 1.31 21.49
C GLU A 258 -34.54 1.58 20.03
N ALA A 259 -35.75 2.14 19.82
CA ALA A 259 -36.24 2.50 18.50
C ALA A 259 -35.36 3.60 17.89
N THR A 260 -35.02 3.46 16.59
CA THR A 260 -34.28 4.46 15.83
C THR A 260 -35.10 4.99 14.67
N ALA A 261 -34.71 6.14 14.10
CA ALA A 261 -35.38 6.71 12.93
C ALA A 261 -35.35 5.79 11.70
N ARG A 262 -34.39 4.89 11.61
CA ARG A 262 -34.32 3.87 10.55
C ARG A 262 -35.23 2.68 10.79
N GLY A 263 -35.53 2.38 12.05
CA GLY A 263 -36.30 1.19 12.44
C GLY A 263 -35.75 -0.10 11.84
N GLU A 264 -36.62 -0.95 11.30
CA GLU A 264 -36.29 -2.23 10.64
C GLU A 264 -35.96 -2.10 9.16
N GLY A 265 -35.79 -0.86 8.64
CA GLY A 265 -35.54 -0.61 7.22
C GLY A 265 -34.25 -1.24 6.70
N GLY A 266 -34.38 -2.16 5.74
CA GLY A 266 -33.29 -2.87 5.06
C GLY A 266 -33.66 -3.20 3.61
N PHE A 267 -32.74 -3.85 2.86
CA PHE A 267 -32.96 -4.36 1.50
C PHE A 267 -33.57 -3.34 0.49
N GLY A 268 -33.13 -2.07 0.56
CA GLY A 268 -33.60 -1.01 -0.34
C GLY A 268 -34.84 -0.26 0.16
N SER A 269 -35.21 -0.38 1.44
CA SER A 269 -36.35 0.36 2.02
C SER A 269 -36.19 1.89 2.08
N THR A 270 -35.00 2.42 1.72
CA THR A 270 -34.67 3.85 1.78
C THR A 270 -34.51 4.53 0.40
N GLY A 271 -34.84 3.87 -0.71
CA GLY A 271 -34.74 4.49 -2.03
C GLY A 271 -35.41 3.72 -3.12
#